data_91c7150f7155ad31b44fde9b5d68214b
#
_entry.id   91c7150f7155ad31b44fde9b5d68214b
#
_cell.length_a   1.000
_cell.length_b   1.000
_cell.length_c   1.000
_cell.angle_alpha   90.00
_cell.angle_beta   90.00
_cell.angle_gamma   90.00
#
_symmetry.space_group_name_H-M   'P 1'
#
loop_
_entity.id
_entity.type
_entity.pdbx_description
1 polymer ?
#
loop_
_entity_poly.entity_id
_entity_poly.type
_entity_poly.pdbx_seq_one_letter_code
_entity_poly.pdbx_strand_id
1 'polypeptide(L)'
;MEIKLQDLNVGYGRTVVSEGLNASLSEGQMVCLLGTNGTGKSTLLRTIAGFQKALGGQVLVNEKPIQQIDVEHLPHLMSVVLTESVDVQGLSVRELVGMGRTPYTSFFGRLKAEDKRVVDEAMSMVGLRHLAERQVHSLSDGERQKAVIAKALAQQTPFILLDEPTAFLDYPSRIETMRLLSRLAHDMHKAVLLSTHDVELALQLSDILWLMADKGICVGKPRDLAADGSVARFFARQGVEFCPDTLTFHIRP
;
A
#
# COMPACT_ATOMS: atom_id res chain seq x y z
N MET A 1 1.03 14.97 -7.72
CA MET A 1 1.39 13.84 -8.64
C MET A 1 0.25 12.85 -8.72
N GLU A 2 0.13 12.09 -9.82
CA GLU A 2 -0.96 11.13 -10.03
C GLU A 2 -0.43 9.84 -10.68
N ILE A 3 -0.97 8.69 -10.25
CA ILE A 3 -0.92 7.42 -10.99
C ILE A 3 -2.30 7.17 -11.57
N LYS A 4 -2.36 6.81 -12.86
CA LYS A 4 -3.61 6.51 -13.57
C LYS A 4 -3.53 5.17 -14.28
N LEU A 5 -4.56 4.37 -14.12
CA LEU A 5 -4.76 3.10 -14.82
C LEU A 5 -5.70 3.35 -15.99
N GLN A 6 -5.32 2.92 -17.20
CA GLN A 6 -6.13 3.06 -18.40
C GLN A 6 -6.30 1.70 -19.06
N ASP A 7 -7.52 1.17 -19.00
CA ASP A 7 -7.92 -0.14 -19.54
C ASP A 7 -6.92 -1.26 -19.21
N LEU A 8 -6.37 -1.20 -17.98
CA LEU A 8 -5.25 -2.01 -17.56
C LEU A 8 -5.67 -3.46 -17.38
N ASN A 9 -4.91 -4.38 -18.01
CA ASN A 9 -5.04 -5.82 -17.82
C ASN A 9 -3.81 -6.35 -17.07
N VAL A 10 -4.03 -7.08 -15.98
CA VAL A 10 -2.98 -7.63 -15.14
C VAL A 10 -3.06 -9.15 -15.09
N GLY A 11 -1.90 -9.82 -14.99
CA GLY A 11 -1.84 -11.28 -14.97
C GLY A 11 -0.41 -11.80 -15.11
N TYR A 12 -0.25 -13.09 -15.35
CA TYR A 12 1.03 -13.78 -15.45
C TYR A 12 1.16 -14.53 -16.80
N GLY A 13 2.25 -14.28 -17.52
CA GLY A 13 2.48 -14.89 -18.82
C GLY A 13 1.37 -14.56 -19.80
N ARG A 14 0.48 -15.50 -20.11
CA ARG A 14 -0.71 -15.31 -20.95
C ARG A 14 -2.02 -15.34 -20.18
N THR A 15 -1.97 -15.57 -18.87
CA THR A 15 -3.18 -15.67 -18.03
C THR A 15 -3.54 -14.31 -17.49
N VAL A 16 -4.64 -13.74 -17.96
CA VAL A 16 -5.23 -12.52 -17.43
C VAL A 16 -5.93 -12.86 -16.10
N VAL A 17 -5.59 -12.13 -15.04
CA VAL A 17 -6.22 -12.26 -13.72
C VAL A 17 -7.32 -11.22 -13.55
N SER A 18 -7.10 -10.02 -14.04
CA SER A 18 -8.13 -8.97 -14.07
C SER A 18 -7.92 -8.06 -15.28
N GLU A 19 -9.02 -7.56 -15.85
CA GLU A 19 -9.02 -6.80 -17.10
C GLU A 19 -9.84 -5.51 -17.01
N GLY A 20 -9.52 -4.53 -17.88
CA GLY A 20 -10.28 -3.29 -18.03
C GLY A 20 -10.24 -2.39 -16.80
N LEU A 21 -9.14 -2.42 -16.04
CA LEU A 21 -9.02 -1.64 -14.82
C LEU A 21 -8.79 -0.15 -15.12
N ASN A 22 -9.70 0.69 -14.63
CA ASN A 22 -9.64 2.14 -14.75
C ASN A 22 -9.75 2.77 -13.36
N ALA A 23 -8.69 3.44 -12.90
CA ALA A 23 -8.63 4.06 -11.57
C ALA A 23 -7.54 5.12 -11.53
N SER A 24 -7.56 5.99 -10.52
CA SER A 24 -6.49 6.96 -10.29
C SER A 24 -6.17 7.10 -8.80
N LEU A 25 -4.90 7.37 -8.51
CA LEU A 25 -4.35 7.62 -7.19
C LEU A 25 -3.60 8.96 -7.23
N SER A 26 -4.00 9.92 -6.40
CA SER A 26 -3.39 11.26 -6.32
C SER A 26 -2.71 11.50 -4.97
N GLU A 27 -1.76 12.42 -4.94
CA GLU A 27 -1.16 12.91 -3.68
C GLU A 27 -2.23 13.43 -2.71
N GLY A 28 -2.02 13.22 -1.43
CA GLY A 28 -2.95 13.56 -0.38
C GLY A 28 -4.11 12.58 -0.22
N GLN A 29 -4.08 11.43 -0.91
CA GLN A 29 -5.14 10.42 -0.84
C GLN A 29 -4.63 9.11 -0.26
N MET A 30 -5.45 8.51 0.59
CA MET A 30 -5.33 7.12 1.02
C MET A 30 -6.39 6.27 0.31
N VAL A 31 -5.93 5.37 -0.55
CA VAL A 31 -6.76 4.45 -1.32
C VAL A 31 -6.63 3.03 -0.76
N CYS A 32 -7.76 2.40 -0.45
CA CYS A 32 -7.81 0.99 -0.06
C CYS A 32 -8.33 0.11 -1.20
N LEU A 33 -7.50 -0.85 -1.60
CA LEU A 33 -7.82 -1.87 -2.59
C LEU A 33 -8.40 -3.09 -1.89
N LEU A 34 -9.69 -3.34 -2.07
CA LEU A 34 -10.44 -4.46 -1.53
C LEU A 34 -10.77 -5.47 -2.64
N GLY A 35 -10.78 -6.74 -2.29
CA GLY A 35 -11.12 -7.83 -3.20
C GLY A 35 -10.95 -9.18 -2.52
N THR A 36 -11.62 -10.21 -3.01
CA THR A 36 -11.44 -11.57 -2.53
C THR A 36 -10.05 -12.10 -2.85
N ASN A 37 -9.63 -13.20 -2.22
CA ASN A 37 -8.36 -13.83 -2.53
C ASN A 37 -8.35 -14.30 -4.00
N GLY A 38 -7.22 -14.09 -4.67
CA GLY A 38 -7.04 -14.49 -6.07
C GLY A 38 -7.54 -13.47 -7.11
N THR A 39 -8.21 -12.38 -6.74
CA THR A 39 -8.65 -11.34 -7.70
C THR A 39 -7.51 -10.54 -8.34
N GLY A 40 -6.26 -10.70 -7.86
CA GLY A 40 -5.10 -10.05 -8.48
C GLY A 40 -4.66 -8.74 -7.81
N LYS A 41 -5.04 -8.46 -6.55
CA LYS A 41 -4.61 -7.26 -5.82
C LYS A 41 -3.09 -7.07 -5.80
N SER A 42 -2.35 -8.10 -5.37
CA SER A 42 -0.87 -8.07 -5.36
C SER A 42 -0.28 -7.97 -6.76
N THR A 43 -0.93 -8.60 -7.76
CA THR A 43 -0.54 -8.50 -9.17
C THR A 43 -0.72 -7.06 -9.68
N LEU A 44 -1.83 -6.42 -9.33
CA LEU A 44 -2.08 -5.02 -9.66
C LEU A 44 -1.02 -4.11 -9.03
N LEU A 45 -0.76 -4.25 -7.72
CA LEU A 45 0.27 -3.47 -7.02
C LEU A 45 1.66 -3.65 -7.66
N ARG A 46 2.05 -4.89 -7.98
CA ARG A 46 3.32 -5.19 -8.68
C ARG A 46 3.37 -4.60 -10.08
N THR A 47 2.23 -4.55 -10.78
CA THR A 47 2.14 -3.93 -12.12
C THR A 47 2.24 -2.40 -12.03
N ILE A 48 1.58 -1.77 -11.06
CA ILE A 48 1.69 -0.32 -10.78
C ILE A 48 3.13 0.04 -10.38
N ALA A 49 3.80 -0.83 -9.61
CA ALA A 49 5.19 -0.63 -9.20
C ALA A 49 6.23 -0.86 -10.32
N GLY A 50 5.81 -1.33 -11.48
CA GLY A 50 6.72 -1.66 -12.59
C GLY A 50 7.48 -2.98 -12.41
N PHE A 51 7.19 -3.77 -11.37
CA PHE A 51 7.81 -5.08 -11.14
C PHE A 51 7.26 -6.14 -12.11
N GLN A 52 6.09 -5.88 -12.68
CA GLN A 52 5.44 -6.76 -13.62
C GLN A 52 4.88 -5.96 -14.80
N LYS A 53 5.00 -6.51 -16.00
CA LYS A 53 4.44 -5.87 -17.20
C LYS A 53 2.92 -6.05 -17.24
N ALA A 54 2.21 -4.99 -17.65
CA ALA A 54 0.81 -5.07 -18.02
C ALA A 54 0.61 -6.02 -19.22
N LEU A 55 -0.48 -6.77 -19.22
CA LEU A 55 -0.88 -7.62 -20.34
C LEU A 55 -1.70 -6.85 -21.39
N GLY A 56 -2.23 -5.68 -21.03
CA GLY A 56 -2.95 -4.74 -21.90
C GLY A 56 -3.19 -3.44 -21.16
N GLY A 57 -3.55 -2.39 -21.89
CA GLY A 57 -3.69 -1.06 -21.33
C GLY A 57 -2.37 -0.49 -20.82
N GLN A 58 -2.43 0.46 -19.91
CA GLN A 58 -1.22 1.12 -19.40
C GLN A 58 -1.38 1.69 -17.99
N VAL A 59 -0.24 1.82 -17.28
CA VAL A 59 -0.09 2.60 -16.07
C VAL A 59 0.63 3.88 -16.44
N LEU A 60 0.02 5.02 -16.11
CA LEU A 60 0.61 6.35 -16.29
C LEU A 60 1.03 6.90 -14.93
N VAL A 61 2.21 7.50 -14.87
CA VAL A 61 2.69 8.29 -13.73
C VAL A 61 2.91 9.71 -14.23
N ASN A 62 2.09 10.66 -13.77
CA ASN A 62 2.05 12.03 -14.27
C ASN A 62 1.95 12.06 -15.81
N GLU A 63 0.94 11.40 -16.38
CA GLU A 63 0.65 11.27 -17.81
C GLU A 63 1.73 10.53 -18.64
N LYS A 64 2.83 10.08 -18.03
CA LYS A 64 3.89 9.33 -18.72
C LYS A 64 3.72 7.82 -18.47
N PRO A 65 3.67 6.97 -19.52
CA PRO A 65 3.64 5.52 -19.34
C PRO A 65 4.81 5.02 -18.50
N ILE A 66 4.54 4.16 -17.52
CA ILE A 66 5.58 3.66 -16.59
C ILE A 66 6.73 2.95 -17.32
N GLN A 67 6.45 2.30 -18.46
CA GLN A 67 7.47 1.64 -19.29
C GLN A 67 8.45 2.62 -19.95
N GLN A 68 8.10 3.91 -20.00
CA GLN A 68 8.96 4.98 -20.54
C GLN A 68 9.73 5.72 -19.44
N ILE A 69 9.54 5.35 -18.20
CA ILE A 69 10.30 5.88 -17.06
C ILE A 69 11.53 5.00 -16.89
N ASP A 70 12.70 5.63 -16.82
CA ASP A 70 13.95 4.91 -16.60
C ASP A 70 13.89 4.12 -15.27
N VAL A 71 14.36 2.89 -15.27
CA VAL A 71 14.33 1.99 -14.11
C VAL A 71 15.00 2.62 -12.89
N GLU A 72 16.05 3.43 -13.09
CA GLU A 72 16.74 4.13 -12.01
C GLU A 72 15.91 5.26 -11.38
N HIS A 73 14.89 5.79 -12.09
CA HIS A 73 14.01 6.84 -11.58
C HIS A 73 12.79 6.29 -10.81
N LEU A 74 12.35 5.08 -11.08
CA LEU A 74 11.18 4.48 -10.40
C LEU A 74 11.33 4.45 -8.87
N PRO A 75 12.51 4.11 -8.29
CA PRO A 75 12.69 4.13 -6.84
C PRO A 75 12.63 5.53 -6.20
N HIS A 76 12.71 6.61 -6.98
CA HIS A 76 12.51 7.97 -6.50
C HIS A 76 11.03 8.43 -6.58
N LEU A 77 10.20 7.69 -7.31
CA LEU A 77 8.78 7.99 -7.48
C LEU A 77 7.92 7.17 -6.53
N MET A 78 8.25 5.89 -6.30
CA MET A 78 7.41 5.03 -5.47
C MET A 78 8.20 4.09 -4.58
N SER A 79 7.72 3.91 -3.37
CA SER A 79 8.16 2.88 -2.43
C SER A 79 7.12 1.77 -2.35
N VAL A 80 7.59 0.53 -2.16
CA VAL A 80 6.74 -0.66 -2.15
C VAL A 80 7.02 -1.49 -0.90
N VAL A 81 5.95 -1.83 -0.20
CA VAL A 81 5.94 -2.76 0.92
C VAL A 81 5.14 -3.99 0.49
N LEU A 82 5.80 -5.13 0.36
CA LEU A 82 5.16 -6.41 0.03
C LEU A 82 4.83 -7.19 1.30
N THR A 83 3.90 -8.12 1.21
CA THR A 83 3.43 -8.97 2.32
C THR A 83 4.51 -9.92 2.87
N GLU A 84 5.63 -10.09 2.16
CA GLU A 84 6.71 -10.99 2.57
C GLU A 84 7.35 -10.53 3.89
N SER A 85 7.44 -11.44 4.84
CA SER A 85 8.09 -11.13 6.13
C SER A 85 9.58 -10.89 5.93
N VAL A 86 10.07 -9.75 6.43
CA VAL A 86 11.52 -9.49 6.51
C VAL A 86 12.08 -10.25 7.71
N ASP A 87 12.49 -11.49 7.49
CA ASP A 87 13.20 -12.28 8.50
C ASP A 87 14.69 -12.36 8.14
N VAL A 88 15.42 -11.29 8.46
CA VAL A 88 16.87 -11.21 8.23
C VAL A 88 17.57 -11.19 9.58
N GLN A 89 18.33 -12.26 9.85
CA GLN A 89 19.17 -12.32 11.06
C GLN A 89 20.34 -11.31 10.97
N GLY A 90 20.67 -10.70 12.10
CA GLY A 90 21.80 -9.79 12.18
C GLY A 90 21.54 -8.37 11.66
N LEU A 91 20.29 -8.03 11.33
CA LEU A 91 19.89 -6.71 10.83
C LEU A 91 19.22 -5.91 11.96
N SER A 92 19.73 -4.73 12.29
CA SER A 92 19.09 -3.79 13.21
C SER A 92 17.93 -3.03 12.55
N VAL A 93 17.03 -2.44 13.34
CA VAL A 93 15.94 -1.57 12.84
C VAL A 93 16.52 -0.41 12.02
N ARG A 94 17.58 0.24 12.52
CA ARG A 94 18.27 1.33 11.83
C ARG A 94 18.81 0.92 10.47
N GLU A 95 19.42 -0.25 10.38
CA GLU A 95 19.95 -0.76 9.11
C GLU A 95 18.82 -1.10 8.15
N LEU A 96 17.74 -1.75 8.61
CA LEU A 96 16.57 -2.00 7.77
C LEU A 96 15.98 -0.69 7.20
N VAL A 97 15.77 0.31 8.05
CA VAL A 97 15.23 1.60 7.61
C VAL A 97 16.22 2.30 6.67
N GLY A 98 17.53 2.18 6.97
CA GLY A 98 18.60 2.71 6.13
C GLY A 98 18.62 2.15 4.70
N MET A 99 18.15 0.92 4.48
CA MET A 99 17.98 0.36 3.13
C MET A 99 17.01 1.20 2.26
N GLY A 100 16.08 1.96 2.86
CA GLY A 100 15.23 2.90 2.14
C GLY A 100 16.01 4.00 1.43
N ARG A 101 17.26 4.26 1.85
CA ARG A 101 18.14 5.25 1.23
C ARG A 101 18.96 4.70 0.05
N THR A 102 18.84 3.42 -0.27
CA THR A 102 19.60 2.78 -1.39
C THR A 102 19.56 3.59 -2.69
N PRO A 103 18.43 4.16 -3.14
CA PRO A 103 18.38 4.96 -4.37
C PRO A 103 19.24 6.23 -4.34
N TYR A 104 19.63 6.71 -3.15
CA TYR A 104 20.40 7.93 -2.95
C TYR A 104 21.87 7.69 -2.61
N THR A 105 22.25 6.42 -2.41
CA THR A 105 23.61 6.03 -2.04
C THR A 105 24.47 5.73 -3.27
N SER A 106 25.78 5.86 -3.11
CA SER A 106 26.76 5.40 -4.12
C SER A 106 26.84 3.85 -4.12
N PHE A 107 27.58 3.31 -5.08
CA PHE A 107 27.83 1.86 -5.24
C PHE A 107 28.21 1.13 -3.93
N PHE A 108 28.91 1.78 -3.02
CA PHE A 108 29.29 1.21 -1.72
C PHE A 108 28.19 1.27 -0.63
N GLY A 109 27.01 1.80 -0.93
CA GLY A 109 25.88 1.84 0.01
C GLY A 109 26.09 2.67 1.28
N ARG A 110 27.12 3.54 1.33
CA ARG A 110 27.43 4.35 2.52
C ARG A 110 26.43 5.48 2.70
N LEU A 111 25.76 5.49 3.87
CA LEU A 111 24.86 6.56 4.26
C LEU A 111 25.64 7.81 4.66
N LYS A 112 25.33 8.95 4.02
CA LYS A 112 25.83 10.27 4.40
C LYS A 112 25.12 10.79 5.67
N ALA A 113 25.58 11.90 6.22
CA ALA A 113 24.97 12.49 7.41
C ALA A 113 23.48 12.84 7.20
N GLU A 114 23.13 13.31 6.00
CA GLU A 114 21.75 13.61 5.61
C GLU A 114 20.88 12.34 5.58
N ASP A 115 21.37 11.24 5.00
CA ASP A 115 20.66 9.98 4.94
C ASP A 115 20.37 9.43 6.35
N LYS A 116 21.35 9.54 7.27
CA LYS A 116 21.17 9.15 8.68
C LYS A 116 20.08 9.96 9.36
N ARG A 117 20.00 11.28 9.08
CA ARG A 117 18.93 12.14 9.59
C ARG A 117 17.57 11.69 9.08
N VAL A 118 17.44 11.42 7.77
CA VAL A 118 16.18 10.91 7.18
C VAL A 118 15.76 9.57 7.80
N VAL A 119 16.72 8.67 8.05
CA VAL A 119 16.48 7.40 8.74
C VAL A 119 15.95 7.62 10.16
N ASP A 120 16.58 8.52 10.93
CA ASP A 120 16.15 8.84 12.29
C ASP A 120 14.76 9.50 12.32
N GLU A 121 14.47 10.39 11.38
CA GLU A 121 13.15 11.01 11.19
C GLU A 121 12.09 9.95 10.86
N ALA A 122 12.34 9.06 9.91
CA ALA A 122 11.44 7.98 9.53
C ALA A 122 11.12 7.05 10.71
N MET A 123 12.15 6.64 11.49
CA MET A 123 11.94 5.84 12.71
C MET A 123 11.13 6.60 13.77
N SER A 124 11.33 7.91 13.90
CA SER A 124 10.58 8.73 14.84
C SER A 124 9.12 8.84 14.47
N MET A 125 8.79 8.98 13.18
CA MET A 125 7.41 9.06 12.67
C MET A 125 6.57 7.82 13.00
N VAL A 126 7.20 6.64 13.00
CA VAL A 126 6.53 5.38 13.33
C VAL A 126 6.70 4.97 14.81
N GLY A 127 7.37 5.81 15.62
CA GLY A 127 7.56 5.56 17.05
C GLY A 127 8.63 4.52 17.38
N LEU A 128 9.55 4.19 16.46
CA LEU A 128 10.55 3.13 16.65
C LEU A 128 11.96 3.63 17.00
N ARG A 129 12.16 4.94 17.22
CA ARG A 129 13.50 5.48 17.48
C ARG A 129 14.21 4.82 18.68
N HIS A 130 13.46 4.44 19.69
CA HIS A 130 13.99 3.77 20.89
C HIS A 130 14.43 2.33 20.63
N LEU A 131 14.02 1.72 19.51
CA LEU A 131 14.39 0.37 19.08
C LEU A 131 15.43 0.35 17.96
N ALA A 132 16.06 1.48 17.64
CA ALA A 132 16.93 1.64 16.49
C ALA A 132 18.03 0.57 16.37
N GLU A 133 18.66 0.21 17.48
CA GLU A 133 19.74 -0.78 17.53
C GLU A 133 19.24 -2.21 17.83
N ARG A 134 17.93 -2.40 18.00
CA ARG A 134 17.34 -3.72 18.24
C ARG A 134 17.32 -4.52 16.93
N GLN A 135 17.53 -5.85 17.07
CA GLN A 135 17.49 -6.76 15.93
C GLN A 135 16.07 -6.95 15.40
N VAL A 136 15.87 -6.90 14.09
CA VAL A 136 14.55 -6.99 13.41
C VAL A 136 13.81 -8.28 13.79
N HIS A 137 14.51 -9.42 13.85
CA HIS A 137 13.90 -10.71 14.20
C HIS A 137 13.34 -10.76 15.63
N SER A 138 13.77 -9.87 16.52
CA SER A 138 13.30 -9.81 17.92
C SER A 138 12.14 -8.85 18.15
N LEU A 139 11.67 -8.20 17.09
CA LEU A 139 10.52 -7.30 17.14
C LEU A 139 9.19 -8.08 17.17
N SER A 140 8.18 -7.51 17.81
CA SER A 140 6.79 -7.94 17.59
C SER A 140 6.37 -7.71 16.13
N ASP A 141 5.31 -8.40 15.67
CA ASP A 141 4.83 -8.24 14.30
C ASP A 141 4.43 -6.79 13.99
N GLY A 142 3.80 -6.09 14.96
CA GLY A 142 3.46 -4.68 14.82
C GLY A 142 4.68 -3.76 14.74
N GLU A 143 5.72 -3.99 15.57
CA GLU A 143 6.97 -3.24 15.50
C GLU A 143 7.71 -3.51 14.19
N ARG A 144 7.73 -4.76 13.74
CA ARG A 144 8.33 -5.16 12.46
C ARG A 144 7.64 -4.49 11.28
N GLN A 145 6.30 -4.47 11.29
CA GLN A 145 5.52 -3.79 10.25
C GLN A 145 5.80 -2.28 10.23
N LYS A 146 5.86 -1.63 11.40
CA LYS A 146 6.25 -0.22 11.51
C LYS A 146 7.67 0.02 10.98
N ALA A 147 8.62 -0.90 11.20
CA ALA A 147 9.98 -0.78 10.69
C ALA A 147 10.03 -0.87 9.15
N VAL A 148 9.22 -1.74 8.53
CA VAL A 148 9.11 -1.84 7.06
C VAL A 148 8.45 -0.57 6.48
N ILE A 149 7.44 -0.03 7.14
CA ILE A 149 6.84 1.27 6.76
C ILE A 149 7.87 2.39 6.90
N ALA A 150 8.68 2.42 7.99
CA ALA A 150 9.74 3.40 8.15
C ALA A 150 10.80 3.32 7.04
N LYS A 151 11.16 2.11 6.58
CA LYS A 151 12.02 1.91 5.40
C LYS A 151 11.41 2.58 4.16
N ALA A 152 10.12 2.39 3.91
CA ALA A 152 9.42 3.02 2.79
C ALA A 152 9.39 4.55 2.92
N LEU A 153 9.21 5.09 4.14
CA LEU A 153 9.28 6.53 4.42
C LEU A 153 10.67 7.11 4.21
N ALA A 154 11.72 6.39 4.63
CA ALA A 154 13.10 6.82 4.42
C ALA A 154 13.47 6.95 2.93
N GLN A 155 12.76 6.28 2.04
CA GLN A 155 12.90 6.43 0.60
C GLN A 155 12.37 7.78 0.07
N GLN A 156 11.54 8.50 0.85
CA GLN A 156 11.05 9.86 0.54
C GLN A 156 10.30 9.98 -0.79
N THR A 157 9.59 8.96 -1.20
CA THR A 157 8.83 8.95 -2.46
C THR A 157 7.47 9.62 -2.33
N PRO A 158 6.88 10.17 -3.41
CA PRO A 158 5.50 10.66 -3.42
C PRO A 158 4.46 9.55 -3.31
N PHE A 159 4.72 8.35 -3.89
CA PHE A 159 3.80 7.22 -3.86
C PHE A 159 4.30 6.13 -2.91
N ILE A 160 3.38 5.58 -2.11
CA ILE A 160 3.63 4.46 -1.20
C ILE A 160 2.60 3.37 -1.50
N LEU A 161 3.08 2.22 -1.97
CA LEU A 161 2.27 1.06 -2.31
C LEU A 161 2.49 -0.02 -1.26
N LEU A 162 1.40 -0.54 -0.63
CA LEU A 162 1.51 -1.54 0.42
C LEU A 162 0.59 -2.73 0.11
N ASP A 163 1.16 -3.92 0.11
CA ASP A 163 0.41 -5.16 -0.06
C ASP A 163 0.15 -5.79 1.31
N GLU A 164 -1.12 -5.73 1.74
CA GLU A 164 -1.62 -6.25 3.02
C GLU A 164 -0.83 -5.81 4.26
N PRO A 165 -0.61 -4.49 4.49
CA PRO A 165 0.23 -4.00 5.58
C PRO A 165 -0.32 -4.28 6.98
N THR A 166 -1.56 -4.76 7.11
CA THR A 166 -2.20 -5.10 8.38
C THR A 166 -2.31 -6.61 8.60
N ALA A 167 -1.81 -7.44 7.66
CA ALA A 167 -1.79 -8.88 7.81
C ALA A 167 -0.99 -9.28 9.06
N PHE A 168 -1.45 -10.33 9.76
CA PHE A 168 -0.82 -10.87 10.98
C PHE A 168 -0.77 -9.95 12.20
N LEU A 169 -1.32 -8.72 12.12
CA LEU A 169 -1.40 -7.80 13.24
C LEU A 169 -2.64 -8.07 14.09
N ASP A 170 -2.53 -7.84 15.39
CA ASP A 170 -3.69 -7.76 16.28
C ASP A 170 -4.54 -6.50 15.96
N TYR A 171 -5.76 -6.48 16.43
CA TYR A 171 -6.71 -5.41 16.09
C TYR A 171 -6.24 -3.99 16.47
N PRO A 172 -5.66 -3.74 17.67
CA PRO A 172 -5.08 -2.44 18.00
C PRO A 172 -3.96 -2.02 17.03
N SER A 173 -3.04 -2.92 16.71
CA SER A 173 -1.93 -2.64 15.79
C SER A 173 -2.40 -2.37 14.36
N ARG A 174 -3.49 -3.01 13.90
CA ARG A 174 -4.13 -2.69 12.61
C ARG A 174 -4.62 -1.26 12.58
N ILE A 175 -5.37 -0.84 13.62
CA ILE A 175 -5.88 0.53 13.73
C ILE A 175 -4.72 1.54 13.73
N GLU A 176 -3.66 1.29 14.51
CA GLU A 176 -2.50 2.16 14.55
C GLU A 176 -1.82 2.29 13.19
N THR A 177 -1.63 1.15 12.49
CA THR A 177 -1.04 1.11 11.14
C THR A 177 -1.90 1.89 10.15
N MET A 178 -3.21 1.66 10.12
CA MET A 178 -4.12 2.37 9.22
C MET A 178 -4.15 3.88 9.49
N ARG A 179 -4.14 4.30 10.78
CA ARG A 179 -4.06 5.72 11.16
C ARG A 179 -2.70 6.34 10.77
N LEU A 180 -1.61 5.59 10.88
CA LEU A 180 -0.30 6.04 10.42
C LEU A 180 -0.34 6.31 8.91
N LEU A 181 -0.85 5.36 8.11
CA LEU A 181 -0.96 5.49 6.65
C LEU A 181 -1.86 6.67 6.25
N SER A 182 -2.98 6.87 6.96
CA SER A 182 -3.87 8.03 6.76
C SER A 182 -3.14 9.35 7.02
N ARG A 183 -2.35 9.45 8.11
CA ARG A 183 -1.53 10.64 8.37
C ARG A 183 -0.47 10.87 7.30
N LEU A 184 0.15 9.81 6.77
CA LEU A 184 1.10 9.95 5.66
C LEU A 184 0.46 10.53 4.41
N ALA A 185 -0.79 10.15 4.12
CA ALA A 185 -1.53 10.72 3.01
C ALA A 185 -1.87 12.19 3.28
N HIS A 186 -2.53 12.50 4.39
CA HIS A 186 -3.10 13.82 4.62
C HIS A 186 -2.07 14.87 5.10
N ASP A 187 -1.26 14.53 6.12
CA ASP A 187 -0.33 15.49 6.73
C ASP A 187 0.96 15.67 5.91
N MET A 188 1.39 14.59 5.21
CA MET A 188 2.62 14.60 4.41
C MET A 188 2.37 14.60 2.90
N HIS A 189 1.12 14.75 2.48
CA HIS A 189 0.70 14.78 1.07
C HIS A 189 1.21 13.62 0.23
N LYS A 190 1.33 12.41 0.84
CA LYS A 190 1.69 11.20 0.11
C LYS A 190 0.47 10.62 -0.60
N ALA A 191 0.69 9.96 -1.73
CA ALA A 191 -0.31 9.10 -2.34
C ALA A 191 -0.12 7.68 -1.80
N VAL A 192 -1.07 7.19 -1.01
CA VAL A 192 -0.98 5.88 -0.34
C VAL A 192 -2.01 4.94 -0.96
N LEU A 193 -1.52 3.82 -1.53
CA LEU A 193 -2.37 2.73 -2.00
C LEU A 193 -2.03 1.47 -1.22
N LEU A 194 -3.02 0.89 -0.54
CA LEU A 194 -2.83 -0.37 0.16
C LEU A 194 -3.90 -1.39 -0.20
N SER A 195 -3.50 -2.66 -0.34
CA SER A 195 -4.44 -3.78 -0.33
C SER A 195 -4.74 -4.17 1.11
N THR A 196 -5.98 -4.56 1.39
CA THR A 196 -6.36 -5.03 2.72
C THR A 196 -7.57 -5.95 2.67
N HIS A 197 -7.73 -6.77 3.71
CA HIS A 197 -8.94 -7.57 4.00
C HIS A 197 -9.79 -6.96 5.11
N ASP A 198 -9.31 -5.90 5.77
CA ASP A 198 -10.03 -5.17 6.81
C ASP A 198 -11.03 -4.19 6.19
N VAL A 199 -12.19 -4.72 5.79
CA VAL A 199 -13.20 -3.94 5.06
C VAL A 199 -13.71 -2.77 5.88
N GLU A 200 -14.01 -2.97 7.16
CA GLU A 200 -14.55 -1.91 8.04
C GLU A 200 -13.52 -0.79 8.27
N LEU A 201 -12.24 -1.12 8.49
CA LEU A 201 -11.20 -0.10 8.62
C LEU A 201 -10.98 0.65 7.31
N ALA A 202 -11.05 -0.04 6.17
CA ALA A 202 -10.97 0.59 4.85
C ALA A 202 -12.13 1.56 4.63
N LEU A 203 -13.39 1.15 4.94
CA LEU A 203 -14.58 1.98 4.82
C LEU A 203 -14.51 3.24 5.70
N GLN A 204 -13.90 3.15 6.89
CA GLN A 204 -13.84 4.24 7.85
C GLN A 204 -12.67 5.21 7.64
N LEU A 205 -11.55 4.75 7.10
CA LEU A 205 -10.30 5.50 7.10
C LEU A 205 -9.77 5.89 5.71
N SER A 206 -10.25 5.26 4.63
CA SER A 206 -9.80 5.62 3.28
C SER A 206 -10.60 6.77 2.67
N ASP A 207 -9.95 7.52 1.79
CA ASP A 207 -10.60 8.55 0.98
C ASP A 207 -11.35 7.93 -0.21
N ILE A 208 -10.74 6.91 -0.80
CA ILE A 208 -11.24 6.20 -1.98
C ILE A 208 -11.12 4.69 -1.75
N LEU A 209 -12.12 3.95 -2.18
CA LEU A 209 -12.08 2.50 -2.28
C LEU A 209 -11.92 2.09 -3.73
N TRP A 210 -11.09 1.07 -3.94
CA TRP A 210 -11.02 0.29 -5.16
C TRP A 210 -11.55 -1.11 -4.86
N LEU A 211 -12.79 -1.40 -5.27
CA LEU A 211 -13.41 -2.72 -5.12
C LEU A 211 -13.09 -3.55 -6.36
N MET A 212 -12.13 -4.46 -6.24
CA MET A 212 -11.62 -5.28 -7.34
C MET A 212 -12.33 -6.63 -7.38
N ALA A 213 -13.07 -6.89 -8.44
CA ALA A 213 -13.72 -8.15 -8.75
C ALA A 213 -13.00 -8.89 -9.90
N ASP A 214 -13.47 -10.08 -10.24
CA ASP A 214 -12.91 -10.88 -11.36
C ASP A 214 -12.92 -10.12 -12.70
N LYS A 215 -13.89 -9.20 -12.86
CA LYS A 215 -14.02 -8.35 -14.06
C LYS A 215 -14.11 -6.89 -13.64
N GLY A 216 -12.97 -6.21 -13.66
CA GLY A 216 -12.92 -4.77 -13.46
C GLY A 216 -12.79 -4.34 -12.01
N ILE A 217 -12.89 -3.04 -11.83
CA ILE A 217 -12.73 -2.35 -10.56
C ILE A 217 -13.82 -1.28 -10.41
N CYS A 218 -14.47 -1.26 -9.25
CA CYS A 218 -15.40 -0.19 -8.90
C CYS A 218 -14.67 0.80 -7.98
N VAL A 219 -14.67 2.07 -8.35
CA VAL A 219 -13.92 3.13 -7.67
C VAL A 219 -14.87 4.18 -7.14
N GLY A 220 -14.72 4.58 -5.90
CA GLY A 220 -15.54 5.65 -5.32
C GLY A 220 -15.19 5.95 -3.87
N LYS A 221 -15.79 7.00 -3.32
CA LYS A 221 -15.69 7.29 -1.90
C LYS A 221 -16.45 6.22 -1.10
N PRO A 222 -15.96 5.83 0.09
CA PRO A 222 -16.61 4.80 0.92
C PRO A 222 -18.11 5.04 1.14
N ARG A 223 -18.50 6.27 1.48
CA ARG A 223 -19.91 6.62 1.73
C ARG A 223 -20.78 6.56 0.47
N ASP A 224 -20.24 6.97 -0.68
CA ASP A 224 -20.97 6.95 -1.94
C ASP A 224 -21.23 5.49 -2.39
N LEU A 225 -20.20 4.63 -2.30
CA LEU A 225 -20.29 3.21 -2.62
C LEU A 225 -21.16 2.42 -1.60
N ALA A 226 -21.24 2.90 -0.36
CA ALA A 226 -22.16 2.35 0.63
C ALA A 226 -23.61 2.73 0.28
N ALA A 227 -23.87 3.99 -0.04
CA ALA A 227 -25.19 4.52 -0.33
C ALA A 227 -25.80 3.96 -1.63
N ASP A 228 -24.99 3.76 -2.70
CA ASP A 228 -25.46 3.18 -3.97
C ASP A 228 -25.58 1.64 -3.93
N GLY A 229 -25.24 1.01 -2.79
CA GLY A 229 -25.29 -0.42 -2.56
C GLY A 229 -24.13 -1.22 -3.19
N SER A 230 -23.10 -0.56 -3.75
CA SER A 230 -21.93 -1.24 -4.35
C SER A 230 -21.18 -2.06 -3.32
N VAL A 231 -20.96 -1.53 -2.11
CA VAL A 231 -20.33 -2.28 -1.01
C VAL A 231 -21.16 -3.50 -0.62
N ALA A 232 -22.48 -3.33 -0.46
CA ALA A 232 -23.38 -4.44 -0.10
C ALA A 232 -23.35 -5.54 -1.16
N ARG A 233 -23.41 -5.19 -2.46
CA ARG A 233 -23.33 -6.16 -3.56
C ARG A 233 -21.96 -6.85 -3.63
N PHE A 234 -20.88 -6.12 -3.41
CA PHE A 234 -19.51 -6.63 -3.51
C PHE A 234 -19.22 -7.67 -2.42
N PHE A 235 -19.71 -7.44 -1.20
CA PHE A 235 -19.51 -8.34 -0.06
C PHE A 235 -20.71 -9.24 0.24
N ALA A 236 -21.70 -9.31 -0.67
CA ALA A 236 -22.89 -10.15 -0.49
C ALA A 236 -22.51 -11.60 -0.16
N ARG A 237 -22.91 -12.07 1.00
CA ARG A 237 -22.77 -13.45 1.46
C ARG A 237 -24.05 -13.83 2.20
N GLN A 238 -24.43 -15.12 2.14
CA GLN A 238 -25.59 -15.61 2.88
C GLN A 238 -25.36 -15.38 4.40
N GLY A 239 -26.34 -14.77 5.06
CA GLY A 239 -26.28 -14.46 6.48
C GLY A 239 -25.46 -13.25 6.88
N VAL A 240 -24.96 -12.45 5.92
CA VAL A 240 -24.22 -11.19 6.18
C VAL A 240 -25.01 -10.01 5.61
N GLU A 241 -25.25 -9.01 6.42
CA GLU A 241 -25.92 -7.77 6.05
C GLU A 241 -24.99 -6.56 6.28
N PHE A 242 -24.88 -5.70 5.29
CA PHE A 242 -24.15 -4.45 5.39
C PHE A 242 -25.08 -3.30 5.81
N CYS A 243 -24.68 -2.55 6.82
CA CYS A 243 -25.36 -1.34 7.27
C CYS A 243 -24.65 -0.10 6.68
N PRO A 244 -25.25 0.62 5.71
CA PRO A 244 -24.64 1.79 5.07
C PRO A 244 -24.42 2.95 6.03
N ASP A 245 -25.28 3.12 7.03
CA ASP A 245 -25.24 4.26 7.97
C ASP A 245 -24.04 4.17 8.91
N THR A 246 -23.71 2.97 9.37
CA THR A 246 -22.59 2.70 10.30
C THR A 246 -21.33 2.20 9.60
N LEU A 247 -21.42 1.85 8.33
CA LEU A 247 -20.34 1.23 7.53
C LEU A 247 -19.83 -0.08 8.16
N THR A 248 -20.74 -0.88 8.73
CA THR A 248 -20.42 -2.15 9.43
C THR A 248 -21.18 -3.32 8.85
N PHE A 249 -20.67 -4.52 9.11
CA PHE A 249 -21.31 -5.77 8.72
C PHE A 249 -21.94 -6.46 9.95
N HIS A 250 -23.16 -6.99 9.78
CA HIS A 250 -23.87 -7.73 10.80
C HIS A 250 -24.16 -9.14 10.32
N ILE A 251 -24.06 -10.12 11.24
CA ILE A 251 -24.44 -11.50 10.96
C ILE A 251 -25.92 -11.62 11.30
N ARG A 252 -26.73 -12.07 10.35
CA ARG A 252 -28.11 -12.49 10.62
C ARG A 252 -28.09 -13.87 11.26
N PRO A 253 -28.75 -14.05 12.41
CA PRO A 253 -28.84 -15.34 13.06
C PRO A 253 -29.62 -16.38 12.20
#